data_a0ceacbfa6cb6637d1f53ac22e6d8d8c
#
_entry.id   a0ceacbfa6cb6637d1f53ac22e6d8d8c
#
_cell.length_a   1.000
_cell.length_b   1.000
_cell.length_c   1.000
_cell.angle_alpha   90.00
_cell.angle_beta   90.00
_cell.angle_gamma   90.00
#
_symmetry.space_group_name_H-M   'P 1'
#
loop_
_entity.id
_entity.type
_entity.pdbx_description
1 polymer ?
#
loop_
_entity_poly.entity_id
_entity_poly.type
_entity_poly.pdbx_seq_one_letter_code
_entity_poly.pdbx_strand_id
1 'polypeptide(L)'
;MSHPSLHPFNQGFRWRPSPGGGRCLSDEQVSRFDEEGFLVWPGAFDAEQVARAVREIDPFEAKVEDFLRTQQDGRLFIAKADAITFTTHLVVQSRYLREFSSAPAVLGLCHDLIGPDVRLYWDQAVYKKPGNPEEFPFHQDNGYTYIEPQQYLTCWVALTDTDEENGCPWVIPGLHREGTLAHELTPLGWRCMASSPAAVPVPVQAGDIVVFSSLTPHRTGPNLTSTARKTYILQYAPEGVRCRSDDERRQGLQNDPARQYFVLRDGEPVAVP
;
A
#
# COMPACT_ATOMS: atom_id res chain seq x y z
N MET A 1 -0.70 -6.18 -28.10
CA MET A 1 -0.11 -5.33 -27.05
C MET A 1 1.23 -5.94 -26.69
N SER A 2 2.31 -5.16 -26.67
CA SER A 2 3.62 -5.65 -26.20
C SER A 2 3.52 -6.00 -24.72
N HIS A 3 4.00 -7.17 -24.31
CA HIS A 3 4.13 -7.50 -22.89
C HIS A 3 5.00 -6.44 -22.19
N PRO A 4 4.61 -5.99 -20.99
CA PRO A 4 5.43 -5.06 -20.23
C PRO A 4 6.78 -5.70 -19.90
N SER A 5 7.85 -4.89 -19.91
CA SER A 5 9.18 -5.35 -19.54
C SER A 5 9.22 -5.73 -18.05
N LEU A 6 9.97 -6.78 -17.72
CA LEU A 6 10.13 -7.22 -16.32
C LEU A 6 11.30 -6.46 -15.66
N HIS A 7 11.21 -6.31 -14.33
CA HIS A 7 12.31 -5.78 -13.53
C HIS A 7 13.56 -6.68 -13.66
N PRO A 8 14.80 -6.14 -13.73
CA PRO A 8 16.01 -6.95 -13.90
C PRO A 8 16.19 -8.08 -12.86
N PHE A 9 15.72 -7.88 -11.64
CA PHE A 9 15.74 -8.90 -10.58
C PHE A 9 14.58 -9.90 -10.67
N ASN A 10 13.56 -9.63 -11.48
CA ASN A 10 12.43 -10.55 -11.68
C ASN A 10 12.82 -11.67 -12.64
N GLN A 11 13.53 -12.68 -12.12
CA GLN A 11 14.01 -13.82 -12.88
C GLN A 11 13.26 -15.09 -12.45
N GLY A 12 12.38 -15.59 -13.35
CA GLY A 12 11.67 -16.84 -13.12
C GLY A 12 10.61 -16.78 -12.03
N PHE A 13 10.05 -15.60 -11.77
CA PHE A 13 8.93 -15.45 -10.86
C PHE A 13 7.75 -16.33 -11.30
N ARG A 14 7.09 -16.93 -10.32
CA ARG A 14 5.81 -17.63 -10.49
C ARG A 14 4.92 -17.27 -9.33
N TRP A 15 3.72 -16.82 -9.63
CA TRP A 15 2.70 -16.56 -8.62
C TRP A 15 2.47 -17.83 -7.79
N ARG A 16 2.50 -17.67 -6.49
CA ARG A 16 2.14 -18.74 -5.53
C ARG A 16 0.73 -18.44 -5.05
N PRO A 17 -0.21 -19.36 -5.19
CA PRO A 17 -1.53 -19.20 -4.64
C PRO A 17 -1.48 -18.84 -3.16
N SER A 18 -2.41 -18.02 -2.72
CA SER A 18 -2.58 -17.69 -1.31
C SER A 18 -2.81 -18.96 -0.49
N PRO A 19 -2.35 -19.01 0.76
CA PRO A 19 -2.52 -20.22 1.60
C PRO A 19 -3.97 -20.68 1.73
N GLY A 20 -4.90 -19.74 1.54
CA GLY A 20 -6.30 -19.93 1.87
C GLY A 20 -6.51 -19.88 3.37
N GLY A 21 -7.75 -19.94 3.83
CA GLY A 21 -7.70 -19.97 5.19
C GLY A 21 -8.85 -19.91 6.12
N GLY A 22 -9.92 -19.27 5.75
CA GLY A 22 -11.13 -19.24 6.54
C GLY A 22 -11.04 -18.50 7.87
N ARG A 23 -10.10 -17.56 8.04
CA ARG A 23 -10.17 -16.61 9.17
C ARG A 23 -11.13 -15.49 8.90
N CYS A 24 -11.07 -14.88 7.72
CA CYS A 24 -11.97 -13.81 7.33
C CYS A 24 -12.44 -13.93 5.88
N LEU A 25 -11.64 -14.50 4.98
CA LEU A 25 -12.00 -14.66 3.57
C LEU A 25 -12.61 -16.05 3.30
N SER A 26 -13.59 -16.10 2.41
CA SER A 26 -14.05 -17.35 1.82
C SER A 26 -13.05 -17.85 0.77
N ASP A 27 -13.12 -19.15 0.44
CA ASP A 27 -12.28 -19.74 -0.62
C ASP A 27 -12.49 -19.05 -1.97
N GLU A 28 -13.70 -18.60 -2.25
CA GLU A 28 -14.03 -17.82 -3.47
C GLU A 28 -13.32 -16.45 -3.46
N GLN A 29 -13.30 -15.75 -2.33
CA GLN A 29 -12.59 -14.47 -2.20
C GLN A 29 -11.09 -14.64 -2.34
N VAL A 30 -10.51 -15.69 -1.77
CA VAL A 30 -9.08 -16.02 -1.93
C VAL A 30 -8.77 -16.35 -3.39
N SER A 31 -9.59 -17.20 -4.03
CA SER A 31 -9.43 -17.53 -5.46
C SER A 31 -9.50 -16.29 -6.33
N ARG A 32 -10.44 -15.40 -6.05
CA ARG A 32 -10.59 -14.13 -6.77
C ARG A 32 -9.37 -13.22 -6.57
N PHE A 33 -8.84 -13.13 -5.35
CA PHE A 33 -7.60 -12.40 -5.10
C PHE A 33 -6.42 -12.98 -5.90
N ASP A 34 -6.29 -14.30 -5.94
CA ASP A 34 -5.24 -14.97 -6.74
C ASP A 34 -5.41 -14.76 -8.24
N GLU A 35 -6.63 -14.54 -8.72
CA GLU A 35 -6.92 -14.27 -10.13
C GLU A 35 -6.73 -12.79 -10.50
N GLU A 36 -7.26 -11.89 -9.69
CA GLU A 36 -7.33 -10.47 -9.98
C GLU A 36 -6.16 -9.67 -9.35
N GLY A 37 -5.58 -10.15 -8.25
CA GLY A 37 -4.52 -9.47 -7.50
C GLY A 37 -5.01 -8.40 -6.53
N PHE A 38 -6.33 -8.25 -6.36
CA PHE A 38 -6.93 -7.33 -5.42
C PHE A 38 -8.32 -7.77 -4.97
N LEU A 39 -8.77 -7.19 -3.88
CA LEU A 39 -10.16 -7.27 -3.41
C LEU A 39 -10.51 -6.03 -2.58
N VAL A 40 -11.80 -5.79 -2.37
CA VAL A 40 -12.30 -4.78 -1.42
C VAL A 40 -12.79 -5.50 -0.18
N TRP A 41 -12.34 -5.05 0.98
CA TRP A 41 -12.82 -5.50 2.29
C TRP A 41 -13.63 -4.38 2.93
N PRO A 42 -14.97 -4.43 2.88
CA PRO A 42 -15.80 -3.35 3.35
C PRO A 42 -15.94 -3.35 4.88
N GLY A 43 -16.04 -2.15 5.46
CA GLY A 43 -16.32 -1.96 6.88
C GLY A 43 -15.28 -2.54 7.83
N ALA A 44 -14.01 -2.57 7.41
CA ALA A 44 -12.90 -3.06 8.22
C ALA A 44 -12.72 -2.25 9.52
N PHE A 45 -12.97 -0.95 9.42
CA PHE A 45 -12.89 0.00 10.52
C PHE A 45 -14.18 0.82 10.63
N ASP A 46 -14.64 1.03 11.83
CA ASP A 46 -15.79 1.88 12.09
C ASP A 46 -15.42 3.38 12.03
N ALA A 47 -16.45 4.24 12.04
CA ALA A 47 -16.26 5.68 11.93
C ALA A 47 -15.45 6.28 13.09
N GLU A 48 -15.52 5.70 14.31
CA GLU A 48 -14.76 6.17 15.46
C GLU A 48 -13.28 5.82 15.31
N GLN A 49 -12.97 4.60 14.86
CA GLN A 49 -11.62 4.14 14.58
C GLN A 49 -10.97 4.98 13.47
N VAL A 50 -11.69 5.25 12.38
CA VAL A 50 -11.23 6.11 11.28
C VAL A 50 -10.98 7.54 11.77
N ALA A 51 -11.95 8.14 12.47
CA ALA A 51 -11.79 9.50 13.00
C ALA A 51 -10.62 9.61 13.98
N ARG A 52 -10.37 8.58 14.79
CA ARG A 52 -9.21 8.53 15.68
C ARG A 52 -7.91 8.41 14.90
N ALA A 53 -7.85 7.54 13.89
CA ALA A 53 -6.67 7.42 13.02
C ALA A 53 -6.32 8.77 12.35
N VAL A 54 -7.32 9.47 11.83
CA VAL A 54 -7.13 10.81 11.26
C VAL A 54 -6.57 11.79 12.30
N ARG A 55 -7.13 11.85 13.51
CA ARG A 55 -6.61 12.73 14.58
C ARG A 55 -5.16 12.43 14.98
N GLU A 56 -4.77 11.16 14.93
CA GLU A 56 -3.38 10.74 15.22
C GLU A 56 -2.42 11.09 14.06
N ILE A 57 -2.88 11.03 12.81
CA ILE A 57 -2.06 11.28 11.62
C ILE A 57 -1.90 12.77 11.33
N ASP A 58 -2.97 13.55 11.40
CA ASP A 58 -3.02 14.94 10.97
C ASP A 58 -1.88 15.83 11.54
N PRO A 59 -1.46 15.72 12.83
CA PRO A 59 -0.34 16.51 13.34
C PRO A 59 1.02 16.18 12.72
N PHE A 60 1.23 14.93 12.29
CA PHE A 60 2.47 14.49 11.63
C PHE A 60 2.44 14.88 10.16
N GLU A 61 1.29 14.76 9.51
CA GLU A 61 1.10 15.21 8.14
C GLU A 61 1.35 16.71 7.99
N ALA A 62 0.83 17.51 8.93
CA ALA A 62 1.07 18.96 8.96
C ALA A 62 2.57 19.31 9.04
N LYS A 63 3.36 18.57 9.83
CA LYS A 63 4.82 18.74 9.88
C LYS A 63 5.50 18.41 8.55
N VAL A 64 5.03 17.35 7.86
CA VAL A 64 5.52 17.01 6.52
C VAL A 64 5.17 18.12 5.52
N GLU A 65 3.96 18.62 5.55
CA GLU A 65 3.50 19.73 4.72
C GLU A 65 4.36 20.98 4.94
N ASP A 66 4.60 21.39 6.20
CA ASP A 66 5.45 22.52 6.54
C ASP A 66 6.90 22.31 6.08
N PHE A 67 7.44 21.10 6.27
CA PHE A 67 8.76 20.75 5.77
C PHE A 67 8.86 20.87 4.24
N LEU A 68 7.86 20.37 3.51
CA LEU A 68 7.84 20.45 2.05
C LEU A 68 7.84 21.92 1.56
N ARG A 69 7.13 22.83 2.25
CA ARG A 69 7.15 24.28 1.93
C ARG A 69 8.53 24.90 2.05
N THR A 70 9.44 24.30 2.83
CA THR A 70 10.85 24.76 2.93
C THR A 70 11.74 24.25 1.80
N GLN A 71 11.26 23.26 1.01
CA GLN A 71 12.04 22.69 -0.08
C GLN A 71 11.91 23.52 -1.37
N GLN A 72 12.86 23.33 -2.27
CA GLN A 72 12.80 23.95 -3.59
C GLN A 72 11.52 23.54 -4.31
N ASP A 73 10.76 24.49 -4.82
CA ASP A 73 9.46 24.29 -5.49
C ASP A 73 8.41 23.54 -4.63
N GLY A 74 8.59 23.55 -3.30
CA GLY A 74 7.73 22.83 -2.36
C GLY A 74 7.75 21.30 -2.54
N ARG A 75 8.76 20.74 -3.21
CA ARG A 75 8.78 19.32 -3.61
C ARG A 75 9.99 18.58 -3.04
N LEU A 76 9.73 17.35 -2.59
CA LEU A 76 10.75 16.37 -2.27
C LEU A 76 10.37 15.03 -2.90
N PHE A 77 11.06 14.60 -3.94
CA PHE A 77 10.75 13.41 -4.73
C PHE A 77 9.30 13.46 -5.24
N ILE A 78 8.44 12.53 -4.78
CA ILE A 78 7.03 12.44 -5.18
C ILE A 78 6.10 13.32 -4.34
N ALA A 79 6.56 13.75 -3.17
CA ALA A 79 5.78 14.62 -2.28
C ALA A 79 5.87 16.08 -2.72
N LYS A 80 4.74 16.79 -2.64
CA LYS A 80 4.64 18.21 -2.98
C LYS A 80 3.68 18.92 -2.05
N ALA A 81 4.12 20.03 -1.47
CA ALA A 81 3.28 20.88 -0.65
C ALA A 81 2.04 21.33 -1.43
N ASP A 82 0.92 21.46 -0.73
CA ASP A 82 -0.38 21.83 -1.28
C ASP A 82 -0.94 20.90 -2.38
N ALA A 83 -0.30 19.71 -2.58
CA ALA A 83 -0.73 18.75 -3.60
C ALA A 83 -0.84 17.32 -3.05
N ILE A 84 0.28 16.72 -2.65
CA ILE A 84 0.31 15.34 -2.14
C ILE A 84 1.40 15.17 -1.10
N THR A 85 1.03 14.66 0.07
CA THR A 85 1.96 14.38 1.17
C THR A 85 2.05 12.90 1.45
N PHE A 86 3.22 12.46 1.90
CA PHE A 86 3.53 11.09 2.32
C PHE A 86 4.13 11.14 3.72
N THR A 87 3.38 10.71 4.72
CA THR A 87 3.82 10.68 6.12
C THR A 87 4.13 9.24 6.52
N THR A 88 5.41 8.92 6.58
CA THR A 88 5.89 7.54 6.76
C THR A 88 6.16 7.20 8.22
N HIS A 89 6.14 5.88 8.53
CA HIS A 89 6.53 5.33 9.83
C HIS A 89 5.72 5.87 11.02
N LEU A 90 4.45 6.04 10.82
CA LEU A 90 3.52 6.55 11.83
C LEU A 90 3.35 5.60 13.02
N VAL A 91 3.55 4.29 12.80
CA VAL A 91 3.55 3.28 13.88
C VAL A 91 4.64 3.50 14.92
N VAL A 92 5.72 4.23 14.58
CA VAL A 92 6.78 4.62 15.52
C VAL A 92 6.38 5.87 16.31
N GLN A 93 5.44 6.64 15.81
CA GLN A 93 5.03 7.94 16.37
C GLN A 93 3.77 7.83 17.26
N SER A 94 2.87 6.88 16.95
CA SER A 94 1.59 6.74 17.63
C SER A 94 1.34 5.29 18.03
N ARG A 95 1.13 5.07 19.33
CA ARG A 95 0.70 3.78 19.86
C ARG A 95 -0.62 3.33 19.24
N TYR A 96 -1.56 4.25 19.04
CA TYR A 96 -2.85 3.91 18.45
C TYR A 96 -2.69 3.41 17.00
N LEU A 97 -1.85 4.08 16.18
CA LEU A 97 -1.63 3.64 14.80
C LEU A 97 -0.90 2.29 14.74
N ARG A 98 -0.07 1.99 15.73
CA ARG A 98 0.51 0.66 15.91
C ARG A 98 -0.55 -0.39 16.25
N GLU A 99 -1.48 -0.09 17.17
CA GLU A 99 -2.62 -0.94 17.47
C GLU A 99 -3.56 -1.09 16.25
N PHE A 100 -3.81 0.00 15.53
CA PHE A 100 -4.62 0.03 14.31
C PHE A 100 -4.05 -0.88 13.20
N SER A 101 -2.71 -0.88 13.02
CA SER A 101 -2.05 -1.76 12.05
C SER A 101 -2.10 -3.26 12.42
N SER A 102 -2.54 -3.59 13.62
CA SER A 102 -2.72 -4.96 14.11
C SER A 102 -4.19 -5.27 14.43
N ALA A 103 -5.11 -4.54 13.80
CA ALA A 103 -6.55 -4.76 13.97
C ALA A 103 -6.97 -6.16 13.47
N PRO A 104 -7.96 -6.82 14.11
CA PRO A 104 -8.36 -8.19 13.76
C PRO A 104 -8.70 -8.39 12.28
N ALA A 105 -9.36 -7.40 11.63
CA ALA A 105 -9.68 -7.45 10.21
C ALA A 105 -8.42 -7.56 9.34
N VAL A 106 -7.38 -6.78 9.67
CA VAL A 106 -6.11 -6.79 8.94
C VAL A 106 -5.36 -8.11 9.18
N LEU A 107 -5.34 -8.59 10.42
CA LEU A 107 -4.68 -9.86 10.77
C LEU A 107 -5.31 -11.06 10.05
N GLY A 108 -6.64 -11.07 9.92
CA GLY A 108 -7.36 -12.08 9.15
C GLY A 108 -6.92 -12.09 7.68
N LEU A 109 -6.89 -10.91 7.03
CA LEU A 109 -6.42 -10.76 5.64
C LEU A 109 -4.96 -11.24 5.48
N CYS A 110 -4.08 -10.84 6.40
CA CYS A 110 -2.68 -11.26 6.38
C CYS A 110 -2.55 -12.78 6.50
N HIS A 111 -3.30 -13.41 7.42
CA HIS A 111 -3.28 -14.86 7.57
C HIS A 111 -3.72 -15.59 6.30
N ASP A 112 -4.86 -15.18 5.73
CA ASP A 112 -5.49 -15.89 4.61
C ASP A 112 -4.75 -15.66 3.28
N LEU A 113 -4.06 -14.51 3.11
CA LEU A 113 -3.40 -14.14 1.85
C LEU A 113 -1.86 -14.25 1.87
N ILE A 114 -1.23 -14.22 3.06
CA ILE A 114 0.24 -14.33 3.19
C ILE A 114 0.63 -15.63 3.90
N GLY A 115 -0.02 -15.91 5.05
CA GLY A 115 0.27 -17.09 5.86
C GLY A 115 0.46 -16.79 7.35
N PRO A 116 1.04 -17.75 8.11
CA PRO A 116 1.05 -17.70 9.57
C PRO A 116 2.07 -16.73 10.18
N ASP A 117 3.14 -16.39 9.44
CA ASP A 117 4.25 -15.57 9.96
C ASP A 117 4.37 -14.30 9.15
N VAL A 118 3.84 -13.20 9.70
CA VAL A 118 3.70 -11.92 8.99
C VAL A 118 4.24 -10.78 9.82
N ARG A 119 4.98 -9.89 9.15
CA ARG A 119 5.42 -8.61 9.70
C ARG A 119 4.73 -7.43 9.03
N LEU A 120 4.48 -6.37 9.79
CA LEU A 120 4.33 -5.06 9.15
C LEU A 120 5.64 -4.75 8.42
N TYR A 121 5.56 -4.43 7.14
CA TYR A 121 6.72 -4.09 6.31
C TYR A 121 6.90 -2.59 6.19
N TRP A 122 5.81 -1.88 5.91
CA TRP A 122 5.80 -0.44 5.71
C TRP A 122 4.47 0.17 6.14
N ASP A 123 4.51 1.42 6.59
CA ASP A 123 3.31 2.21 6.84
C ASP A 123 3.51 3.66 6.40
N GLN A 124 2.46 4.24 5.80
CA GLN A 124 2.43 5.65 5.42
C GLN A 124 1.01 6.17 5.23
N ALA A 125 0.76 7.40 5.67
CA ALA A 125 -0.43 8.12 5.26
C ALA A 125 -0.15 8.91 3.97
N VAL A 126 -1.13 8.91 3.05
CA VAL A 126 -1.07 9.65 1.80
C VAL A 126 -2.29 10.54 1.68
N TYR A 127 -2.05 11.86 1.72
CA TYR A 127 -3.10 12.85 1.60
C TYR A 127 -2.99 13.56 0.25
N LYS A 128 -4.05 13.52 -0.54
CA LYS A 128 -4.21 14.37 -1.73
C LYS A 128 -5.01 15.59 -1.38
N LYS A 129 -4.37 16.76 -1.54
CA LYS A 129 -4.97 18.04 -1.22
C LYS A 129 -6.07 18.42 -2.23
N PRO A 130 -7.00 19.31 -1.86
CA PRO A 130 -8.07 19.78 -2.75
C PRO A 130 -7.53 20.38 -4.05
N GLY A 131 -8.23 20.13 -5.16
CA GLY A 131 -7.91 20.74 -6.45
C GLY A 131 -6.58 20.30 -7.06
N ASN A 132 -6.00 19.19 -6.63
CA ASN A 132 -4.77 18.65 -7.19
C ASN A 132 -5.04 17.85 -8.48
N PRO A 133 -4.65 18.35 -9.67
CA PRO A 133 -4.90 17.66 -10.94
C PRO A 133 -3.90 16.54 -11.22
N GLU A 134 -2.84 16.38 -10.42
CA GLU A 134 -1.79 15.40 -10.67
C GLU A 134 -2.27 13.99 -10.30
N GLU A 135 -2.16 13.06 -11.24
CA GLU A 135 -2.33 11.63 -10.99
C GLU A 135 -1.06 11.06 -10.37
N PHE A 136 -1.18 10.07 -9.48
CA PHE A 136 -0.05 9.25 -9.11
C PHE A 136 0.07 8.09 -10.11
N PRO A 137 1.21 7.91 -10.81
CA PRO A 137 1.29 7.04 -11.98
C PRO A 137 1.08 5.56 -11.66
N PHE A 138 0.76 4.75 -12.69
CA PHE A 138 0.74 3.29 -12.54
C PHE A 138 2.08 2.75 -12.10
N HIS A 139 2.09 2.10 -10.96
CA HIS A 139 3.26 1.48 -10.36
C HIS A 139 2.86 0.18 -9.65
N GLN A 140 3.86 -0.60 -9.30
CA GLN A 140 3.76 -1.68 -8.34
C GLN A 140 4.54 -1.27 -7.10
N ASP A 141 4.07 -1.63 -5.92
CA ASP A 141 4.80 -1.31 -4.67
C ASP A 141 6.19 -1.93 -4.66
N ASN A 142 6.31 -3.18 -5.15
CA ASN A 142 7.61 -3.85 -5.27
C ASN A 142 8.55 -3.19 -6.31
N GLY A 143 8.05 -2.27 -7.13
CA GLY A 143 8.85 -1.48 -8.06
C GLY A 143 9.54 -0.28 -7.41
N TYR A 144 9.11 0.17 -6.23
CA TYR A 144 9.79 1.23 -5.46
C TYR A 144 10.97 0.70 -4.65
N THR A 145 10.80 -0.50 -4.10
CA THR A 145 11.85 -1.22 -3.38
C THR A 145 11.65 -2.70 -3.67
N TYR A 146 12.56 -3.28 -4.42
CA TYR A 146 12.47 -4.68 -4.78
C TYR A 146 12.79 -5.56 -3.57
N ILE A 147 11.82 -6.34 -3.12
CA ILE A 147 11.99 -7.31 -2.04
C ILE A 147 11.65 -8.72 -2.52
N GLU A 148 12.22 -9.72 -1.86
CA GLU A 148 11.96 -11.14 -2.06
C GLU A 148 11.60 -11.83 -0.75
N PRO A 149 10.55 -12.68 -0.75
CA PRO A 149 9.66 -12.97 -1.88
C PRO A 149 8.90 -11.73 -2.33
N GLN A 150 8.61 -11.63 -3.66
CA GLN A 150 7.98 -10.45 -4.26
C GLN A 150 6.52 -10.25 -3.81
N GLN A 151 5.87 -11.34 -3.41
CA GLN A 151 4.47 -11.34 -2.97
C GLN A 151 4.37 -10.88 -1.53
N TYR A 152 3.86 -9.67 -1.35
CA TYR A 152 3.44 -9.11 -0.08
C TYR A 152 2.15 -8.32 -0.28
N LEU A 153 1.53 -7.90 0.79
CA LEU A 153 0.19 -7.34 0.79
C LEU A 153 0.23 -5.83 1.05
N THR A 154 -0.56 -5.08 0.30
CA THR A 154 -0.87 -3.69 0.60
C THR A 154 -2.33 -3.57 0.99
N CYS A 155 -2.58 -3.07 2.19
CA CYS A 155 -3.87 -2.67 2.71
C CYS A 155 -3.98 -1.15 2.59
N TRP A 156 -4.70 -0.69 1.58
CA TRP A 156 -4.99 0.72 1.34
C TRP A 156 -6.27 1.08 2.07
N VAL A 157 -6.15 1.63 3.30
CA VAL A 157 -7.28 1.97 4.16
C VAL A 157 -7.81 3.35 3.79
N ALA A 158 -9.07 3.42 3.38
CA ALA A 158 -9.75 4.69 3.13
C ALA A 158 -10.06 5.40 4.46
N LEU A 159 -9.54 6.59 4.66
CA LEU A 159 -9.87 7.46 5.81
C LEU A 159 -10.91 8.52 5.46
N THR A 160 -11.25 8.65 4.18
CA THR A 160 -12.35 9.44 3.61
C THR A 160 -13.01 8.60 2.54
N ASP A 161 -14.26 8.88 2.22
CA ASP A 161 -14.90 8.29 1.03
C ASP A 161 -14.10 8.64 -0.21
N THR A 162 -13.98 7.68 -1.14
CA THR A 162 -13.18 7.86 -2.35
C THR A 162 -13.92 7.40 -3.59
N ASP A 163 -13.79 8.21 -4.63
CA ASP A 163 -14.33 7.98 -5.96
C ASP A 163 -13.35 8.44 -7.05
N GLU A 164 -13.78 8.42 -8.30
CA GLU A 164 -12.94 8.84 -9.43
C GLU A 164 -12.60 10.34 -9.41
N GLU A 165 -13.47 11.18 -8.82
CA GLU A 165 -13.29 12.62 -8.78
C GLU A 165 -12.25 13.05 -7.73
N ASN A 166 -12.15 12.32 -6.60
CA ASN A 166 -11.19 12.63 -5.53
C ASN A 166 -9.97 11.72 -5.48
N GLY A 167 -9.82 10.81 -6.46
CA GLY A 167 -8.63 10.02 -6.65
C GLY A 167 -8.64 8.67 -5.93
N CYS A 168 -9.68 7.88 -6.11
CA CYS A 168 -9.70 6.47 -5.72
C CYS A 168 -8.57 5.70 -6.41
N PRO A 169 -8.20 4.52 -5.89
CA PRO A 169 -7.30 3.61 -6.59
C PRO A 169 -7.89 3.14 -7.92
N TRP A 170 -7.02 2.96 -8.90
CA TRP A 170 -7.27 2.24 -10.14
C TRP A 170 -6.30 1.08 -10.19
N VAL A 171 -6.78 -0.12 -10.44
CA VAL A 171 -5.96 -1.35 -10.48
C VAL A 171 -6.05 -2.00 -11.84
N ILE A 172 -5.02 -2.78 -12.20
CA ILE A 172 -5.03 -3.61 -13.41
C ILE A 172 -5.09 -5.08 -12.96
N PRO A 173 -6.28 -5.72 -13.08
CA PRO A 173 -6.47 -7.08 -12.63
C PRO A 173 -5.57 -8.08 -13.39
N GLY A 174 -5.11 -9.11 -12.68
CA GLY A 174 -4.41 -10.27 -13.25
C GLY A 174 -2.94 -10.07 -13.59
N LEU A 175 -2.49 -8.81 -13.77
CA LEU A 175 -1.11 -8.52 -14.22
C LEU A 175 -0.05 -8.76 -13.11
N HIS A 176 -0.45 -8.86 -11.85
CA HIS A 176 0.42 -9.21 -10.73
C HIS A 176 1.13 -10.55 -10.89
N ARG A 177 0.56 -11.47 -11.69
CA ARG A 177 1.11 -12.81 -11.95
C ARG A 177 2.40 -12.78 -12.75
N GLU A 178 2.70 -11.68 -13.43
CA GLU A 178 3.97 -11.48 -14.14
C GLU A 178 5.14 -11.14 -13.20
N GLY A 179 4.86 -10.89 -11.91
CA GLY A 179 5.84 -10.40 -10.96
C GLY A 179 6.13 -8.92 -11.14
N THR A 180 7.27 -8.47 -10.63
CA THR A 180 7.65 -7.06 -10.68
C THR A 180 8.03 -6.64 -12.10
N LEU A 181 7.34 -5.63 -12.61
CA LEU A 181 7.61 -5.00 -13.91
C LEU A 181 8.78 -4.01 -13.81
N ALA A 182 9.37 -3.69 -14.93
CA ALA A 182 10.32 -2.57 -15.00
C ALA A 182 9.61 -1.25 -14.76
N HIS A 183 10.26 -0.38 -14.00
CA HIS A 183 9.78 0.96 -13.72
C HIS A 183 10.74 2.01 -14.25
N GLU A 184 10.22 3.09 -14.76
CA GLU A 184 10.96 4.29 -15.13
C GLU A 184 10.64 5.43 -14.16
N LEU A 185 11.63 6.26 -13.85
CA LEU A 185 11.43 7.42 -13.00
C LEU A 185 10.79 8.56 -13.79
N THR A 186 9.69 9.08 -13.30
CA THR A 186 9.00 10.26 -13.83
C THR A 186 8.98 11.38 -12.77
N PRO A 187 8.63 12.62 -13.13
CA PRO A 187 8.47 13.69 -12.15
C PRO A 187 7.43 13.39 -11.06
N LEU A 188 6.49 12.46 -11.31
CA LEU A 188 5.41 12.07 -10.38
C LEU A 188 5.70 10.74 -9.66
N GLY A 189 6.89 10.15 -9.85
CA GLY A 189 7.29 8.88 -9.23
C GLY A 189 7.62 7.79 -10.23
N TRP A 190 7.87 6.60 -9.72
CA TRP A 190 8.14 5.42 -10.54
C TRP A 190 6.89 4.97 -11.29
N ARG A 191 7.04 4.65 -12.57
CA ARG A 191 5.96 4.25 -13.46
C ARG A 191 6.28 2.96 -14.19
N CYS A 192 5.42 1.96 -14.08
CA CYS A 192 5.55 0.70 -14.84
C CYS A 192 4.83 0.72 -16.19
N MET A 193 3.86 1.60 -16.37
CA MET A 193 3.14 1.80 -17.63
C MET A 193 2.42 3.13 -17.68
N ALA A 194 2.15 3.64 -18.89
CA ALA A 194 1.47 4.92 -19.06
C ALA A 194 -0.05 4.81 -18.85
N SER A 195 -0.66 3.75 -19.37
CA SER A 195 -2.12 3.51 -19.28
C SER A 195 -2.43 2.05 -19.59
N SER A 196 -3.61 1.60 -19.22
CA SER A 196 -4.16 0.30 -19.60
C SER A 196 -5.66 0.38 -19.79
N PRO A 197 -6.23 -0.18 -20.87
CA PRO A 197 -7.68 -0.29 -21.03
C PRO A 197 -8.31 -1.30 -20.06
N ALA A 198 -7.51 -2.14 -19.41
CA ALA A 198 -7.97 -3.09 -18.40
C ALA A 198 -7.99 -2.49 -16.98
N ALA A 199 -7.60 -1.22 -16.83
CA ALA A 199 -7.63 -0.57 -15.54
C ALA A 199 -9.07 -0.33 -15.08
N VAL A 200 -9.36 -0.69 -13.83
CA VAL A 200 -10.67 -0.50 -13.21
C VAL A 200 -10.56 0.42 -12.00
N PRO A 201 -11.49 1.38 -11.83
CA PRO A 201 -11.56 2.20 -10.62
C PRO A 201 -12.09 1.37 -9.45
N VAL A 202 -11.62 1.68 -8.25
CA VAL A 202 -12.03 1.02 -7.01
C VAL A 202 -12.50 2.08 -6.01
N PRO A 203 -13.72 2.64 -6.19
CA PRO A 203 -14.30 3.55 -5.22
C PRO A 203 -14.66 2.80 -3.94
N VAL A 204 -14.42 3.41 -2.78
CA VAL A 204 -14.68 2.81 -1.46
C VAL A 204 -15.08 3.88 -0.45
N GLN A 205 -15.72 3.44 0.64
CA GLN A 205 -16.12 4.30 1.74
C GLN A 205 -15.02 4.38 2.81
N ALA A 206 -15.09 5.40 3.65
CA ALA A 206 -14.21 5.52 4.81
C ALA A 206 -14.38 4.30 5.74
N GLY A 207 -13.27 3.66 6.09
CA GLY A 207 -13.22 2.42 6.88
C GLY A 207 -13.10 1.15 6.04
N ASP A 208 -13.27 1.23 4.72
CA ASP A 208 -12.99 0.11 3.82
C ASP A 208 -11.48 -0.05 3.59
N ILE A 209 -11.08 -1.26 3.20
CA ILE A 209 -9.72 -1.55 2.74
C ILE A 209 -9.77 -2.01 1.27
N VAL A 210 -9.01 -1.36 0.41
CA VAL A 210 -8.61 -1.97 -0.87
C VAL A 210 -7.35 -2.77 -0.61
N VAL A 211 -7.47 -4.09 -0.70
CA VAL A 211 -6.37 -5.04 -0.49
C VAL A 211 -5.82 -5.42 -1.83
N PHE A 212 -4.53 -5.25 -2.06
CA PHE A 212 -3.90 -5.70 -3.31
C PHE A 212 -2.48 -6.25 -3.09
N SER A 213 -2.09 -7.12 -3.99
CA SER A 213 -0.71 -7.62 -4.03
C SER A 213 0.25 -6.46 -4.35
N SER A 214 1.40 -6.45 -3.71
CA SER A 214 2.55 -5.58 -4.06
C SER A 214 2.91 -5.57 -5.54
N LEU A 215 2.45 -6.60 -6.26
CA LEU A 215 2.68 -6.81 -7.70
C LEU A 215 1.52 -6.34 -8.57
N THR A 216 0.40 -5.91 -7.98
CA THR A 216 -0.73 -5.38 -8.73
C THR A 216 -0.42 -3.96 -9.20
N PRO A 217 -0.34 -3.71 -10.52
CA PRO A 217 -0.17 -2.35 -11.00
C PRO A 217 -1.38 -1.51 -10.65
N HIS A 218 -1.12 -0.38 -9.99
CA HIS A 218 -2.16 0.53 -9.54
C HIS A 218 -1.71 1.99 -9.66
N ARG A 219 -2.70 2.88 -9.72
CA ARG A 219 -2.51 4.34 -9.68
C ARG A 219 -3.57 4.97 -8.80
N THR A 220 -3.43 6.25 -8.46
CA THR A 220 -4.53 7.03 -7.91
C THR A 220 -4.79 8.25 -8.79
N GLY A 221 -6.07 8.50 -9.09
CA GLY A 221 -6.51 9.64 -9.88
C GLY A 221 -6.20 10.99 -9.26
N PRO A 222 -6.52 12.11 -9.93
CA PRO A 222 -6.43 13.44 -9.35
C PRO A 222 -7.42 13.62 -8.18
N ASN A 223 -7.26 14.66 -7.38
CA ASN A 223 -8.31 15.10 -6.48
C ASN A 223 -8.83 16.46 -6.96
N LEU A 224 -9.95 16.44 -7.66
CA LEU A 224 -10.59 17.63 -8.23
C LEU A 224 -11.63 18.25 -7.29
N THR A 225 -11.86 17.64 -6.13
CA THR A 225 -12.84 18.10 -5.14
C THR A 225 -12.28 19.20 -4.24
N SER A 226 -13.14 19.79 -3.41
CA SER A 226 -12.79 20.83 -2.44
C SER A 226 -12.28 20.30 -1.10
N THR A 227 -12.22 18.98 -0.91
CA THR A 227 -11.80 18.32 0.34
C THR A 227 -10.55 17.47 0.13
N ALA A 228 -9.75 17.29 1.18
CA ALA A 228 -8.59 16.40 1.11
C ALA A 228 -9.03 14.92 1.10
N ARG A 229 -8.49 14.12 0.20
CA ARG A 229 -8.62 12.67 0.22
C ARG A 229 -7.51 12.09 1.11
N LYS A 230 -7.89 11.38 2.17
CA LYS A 230 -6.99 10.83 3.17
C LYS A 230 -6.96 9.30 3.11
N THR A 231 -5.79 8.72 3.16
CA THR A 231 -5.62 7.26 3.22
C THR A 231 -4.47 6.88 4.14
N TYR A 232 -4.55 5.67 4.73
CA TYR A 232 -3.46 5.06 5.47
C TYR A 232 -3.08 3.74 4.82
N ILE A 233 -1.88 3.65 4.34
CA ILE A 233 -1.33 2.48 3.65
C ILE A 233 -0.53 1.66 4.64
N LEU A 234 -0.88 0.38 4.75
CA LEU A 234 -0.22 -0.61 5.60
C LEU A 234 0.24 -1.76 4.70
N GLN A 235 1.53 -2.05 4.69
CA GLN A 235 2.08 -3.14 3.89
C GLN A 235 2.57 -4.26 4.81
N TYR A 236 2.22 -5.49 4.46
CA TYR A 236 2.52 -6.68 5.25
C TYR A 236 3.26 -7.70 4.40
N ALA A 237 4.37 -8.19 4.92
CA ALA A 237 5.20 -9.16 4.23
C ALA A 237 5.42 -10.43 5.07
N PRO A 238 5.65 -11.59 4.42
CA PRO A 238 6.03 -12.79 5.14
C PRO A 238 7.34 -12.58 5.89
N GLU A 239 7.55 -13.34 6.96
CA GLU A 239 8.84 -13.35 7.67
C GLU A 239 9.97 -13.75 6.72
N GLY A 240 11.14 -13.17 6.96
CA GLY A 240 12.35 -13.49 6.19
C GLY A 240 12.50 -12.71 4.88
N VAL A 241 11.60 -11.79 4.56
CA VAL A 241 11.70 -10.97 3.35
C VAL A 241 12.94 -10.10 3.34
N ARG A 242 13.60 -10.03 2.17
CA ARG A 242 14.86 -9.32 1.98
C ARG A 242 14.76 -8.29 0.85
N CYS A 243 15.29 -7.11 1.10
CA CYS A 243 15.49 -6.13 0.04
C CYS A 243 16.67 -6.54 -0.85
N ARG A 244 16.48 -6.46 -2.17
CA ARG A 244 17.54 -6.55 -3.20
C ARG A 244 17.72 -5.19 -3.84
N SER A 245 18.95 -4.74 -3.95
CA SER A 245 19.30 -3.46 -4.54
C SER A 245 20.72 -3.51 -5.07
N ASP A 246 21.05 -2.73 -6.09
CA ASP A 246 22.43 -2.51 -6.51
C ASP A 246 23.21 -1.65 -5.49
N ASP A 247 22.51 -0.89 -4.64
CA ASP A 247 23.10 -0.21 -3.48
C ASP A 247 23.13 -1.18 -2.28
N GLU A 248 24.32 -1.67 -1.93
CA GLU A 248 24.55 -2.61 -0.81
C GLU A 248 23.96 -2.11 0.53
N ARG A 249 23.91 -0.80 0.75
CA ARG A 249 23.35 -0.20 1.98
C ARG A 249 21.85 -0.43 2.12
N ARG A 250 21.15 -0.70 1.01
CA ARG A 250 19.71 -0.98 0.97
C ARG A 250 19.40 -2.47 0.99
N GLN A 251 20.42 -3.32 0.82
CA GLN A 251 20.22 -4.76 0.88
C GLN A 251 20.02 -5.24 2.32
N GLY A 252 19.26 -6.30 2.49
CA GLY A 252 19.15 -6.98 3.76
C GLY A 252 17.75 -7.38 4.18
N LEU A 253 17.72 -8.05 5.31
CA LEU A 253 16.50 -8.54 5.94
C LEU A 253 15.66 -7.36 6.44
N GLN A 254 14.34 -7.44 6.19
CA GLN A 254 13.39 -6.41 6.59
C GLN A 254 12.73 -6.81 7.93
N ASN A 255 13.40 -6.52 9.02
CA ASN A 255 12.97 -6.94 10.36
C ASN A 255 13.32 -5.95 11.48
N ASP A 256 13.38 -4.66 11.16
CA ASP A 256 13.57 -3.60 12.14
C ASP A 256 12.46 -3.68 13.22
N PRO A 257 12.78 -3.99 14.49
CA PRO A 257 11.77 -4.23 15.52
C PRO A 257 10.93 -2.99 15.85
N ALA A 258 11.40 -1.79 15.56
CA ALA A 258 10.68 -0.57 15.84
C ALA A 258 9.48 -0.36 14.89
N ARG A 259 9.61 -0.81 13.64
CA ARG A 259 8.62 -0.54 12.57
C ARG A 259 8.25 -1.76 11.73
N GLN A 260 9.03 -2.84 11.77
CA GLN A 260 8.80 -4.07 11.01
C GLN A 260 8.59 -5.25 11.98
N TYR A 261 7.72 -5.04 12.96
CA TYR A 261 7.41 -6.02 13.99
C TYR A 261 6.46 -7.12 13.48
N PHE A 262 6.45 -8.25 14.18
CA PHE A 262 5.47 -9.29 13.91
C PHE A 262 4.06 -8.80 14.22
N VAL A 263 3.15 -9.05 13.30
CA VAL A 263 1.70 -8.92 13.54
C VAL A 263 1.05 -10.30 13.71
N LEU A 264 1.60 -11.34 13.04
CA LEU A 264 1.26 -12.74 13.22
C LEU A 264 2.53 -13.57 13.40
N ARG A 265 2.49 -14.57 14.29
CA ARG A 265 3.52 -15.58 14.45
C ARG A 265 2.87 -16.92 14.76
N ASP A 266 3.28 -17.99 14.05
CA ASP A 266 2.66 -19.30 14.13
C ASP A 266 1.13 -19.24 13.93
N GLY A 267 0.66 -18.29 13.12
CA GLY A 267 -0.75 -18.01 12.89
C GLY A 267 -1.44 -17.18 13.98
N GLU A 268 -0.83 -16.91 15.11
CA GLU A 268 -1.45 -16.18 16.21
C GLU A 268 -1.07 -14.70 16.23
N PRO A 269 -1.99 -13.81 16.64
CA PRO A 269 -1.70 -12.39 16.83
C PRO A 269 -0.55 -12.16 17.82
N VAL A 270 0.41 -11.33 17.45
CA VAL A 270 1.47 -10.92 18.37
C VAL A 270 1.06 -9.63 19.07
N ALA A 271 1.27 -9.60 20.40
CA ALA A 271 1.02 -8.38 21.16
C ALA A 271 1.85 -7.22 20.58
N VAL A 272 1.22 -6.10 20.35
CA VAL A 272 1.85 -4.89 19.82
C VAL A 272 2.91 -4.40 20.82
N PRO A 273 4.19 -4.26 20.44
CA PRO A 273 5.27 -3.88 21.32
C PRO A 273 5.18 -2.43 21.81
#